data_4813ae53fdda2f01236c1efe43b634c1
#
_entry.id   4813ae53fdda2f01236c1efe43b634c1
#
_cell.length_a   1.000
_cell.length_b   1.000
_cell.length_c   1.000
_cell.angle_alpha   90.00
_cell.angle_beta   90.00
_cell.angle_gamma   90.00
#
_symmetry.space_group_name_H-M   'P 1'
#
loop_
_entity.id
_entity.type
_entity.pdbx_description
1 polymer ?
#
loop_
_entity_poly.entity_id
_entity_poly.type
_entity_poly.pdbx_seq_one_letter_code
_entity_poly.pdbx_strand_id
1 'polypeptide(L)'
;MKKTPEQQHLLAQLQQIADGLGQTLAPFCEVVLHDLLDPDQALLAIHNNLSGRSVGAPATAIGQARIADPGYSQILANYPNTFPDGRPAKSTSVGIKDSQGQYVAALCLNVDLSVFRSLNAMLTQFSAVDHAASVRETLAPAGADAIRARIDQFAARLSTTPRALKADERKALLRELKDAGLDQVRRAMDIVAAHLNVSRATVYKDAR
;
A
#
# COMPACT_ATOMS: atom_id res chain seq x y z
N MET A 1 -43.79 -5.48 14.05
CA MET A 1 -44.05 -4.40 15.06
C MET A 1 -44.02 -3.04 14.37
N LYS A 2 -44.79 -2.05 14.90
CA LYS A 2 -44.70 -0.67 14.34
C LYS A 2 -43.43 0.03 14.89
N LYS A 3 -42.57 0.51 13.99
CA LYS A 3 -41.30 1.22 14.35
C LYS A 3 -41.60 2.51 15.11
N THR A 4 -40.80 2.83 16.12
CA THR A 4 -40.86 4.12 16.82
C THR A 4 -40.41 5.28 15.93
N PRO A 5 -40.74 6.55 16.24
CA PRO A 5 -40.24 7.71 15.51
C PRO A 5 -38.70 7.79 15.47
N GLU A 6 -38.03 7.41 16.57
CA GLU A 6 -36.55 7.35 16.66
C GLU A 6 -36.01 6.32 15.66
N GLN A 7 -36.55 5.09 15.66
CA GLN A 7 -36.12 4.02 14.77
C GLN A 7 -36.33 4.37 13.30
N GLN A 8 -37.47 4.99 12.97
CA GLN A 8 -37.73 5.49 11.62
C GLN A 8 -36.71 6.56 11.19
N HIS A 9 -36.40 7.52 12.10
CA HIS A 9 -35.42 8.56 11.84
C HIS A 9 -34.02 7.97 11.64
N LEU A 10 -33.57 7.05 12.48
CA LEU A 10 -32.28 6.37 12.35
C LEU A 10 -32.15 5.67 10.98
N LEU A 11 -33.15 4.88 10.58
CA LEU A 11 -33.15 4.21 9.27
C LEU A 11 -33.09 5.21 8.11
N ALA A 12 -33.82 6.32 8.18
CA ALA A 12 -33.80 7.33 7.13
C ALA A 12 -32.44 8.03 7.02
N GLN A 13 -31.80 8.35 8.14
CA GLN A 13 -30.43 8.95 8.12
C GLN A 13 -29.41 7.95 7.59
N LEU A 14 -29.49 6.68 7.99
CA LEU A 14 -28.59 5.63 7.52
C LEU A 14 -28.74 5.36 6.01
N GLN A 15 -29.94 5.54 5.48
CA GLN A 15 -30.15 5.46 4.03
C GLN A 15 -29.37 6.53 3.27
N GLN A 16 -29.38 7.79 3.74
CA GLN A 16 -28.60 8.86 3.15
C GLN A 16 -27.07 8.60 3.24
N ILE A 17 -26.63 8.02 4.36
CA ILE A 17 -25.22 7.63 4.53
C ILE A 17 -24.86 6.50 3.55
N ALA A 18 -25.72 5.48 3.42
CA ALA A 18 -25.52 4.37 2.49
C ALA A 18 -25.45 4.86 1.04
N ASP A 19 -26.35 5.80 0.66
CA ASP A 19 -26.35 6.42 -0.67
C ASP A 19 -25.03 7.13 -0.97
N GLY A 20 -24.54 7.97 -0.04
CA GLY A 20 -23.29 8.70 -0.19
C GLY A 20 -22.07 7.78 -0.26
N LEU A 21 -22.00 6.79 0.63
CA LEU A 21 -20.93 5.78 0.61
C LEU A 21 -20.97 4.94 -0.67
N GLY A 22 -22.16 4.55 -1.12
CA GLY A 22 -22.33 3.79 -2.35
C GLY A 22 -21.79 4.50 -3.57
N GLN A 23 -22.04 5.82 -3.69
CA GLN A 23 -21.49 6.64 -4.76
C GLN A 23 -19.97 6.77 -4.68
N THR A 24 -19.44 7.02 -3.47
CA THR A 24 -18.00 7.26 -3.26
C THR A 24 -17.16 6.01 -3.49
N LEU A 25 -17.66 4.84 -3.10
CA LEU A 25 -16.90 3.58 -3.10
C LEU A 25 -17.14 2.72 -4.34
N ALA A 26 -17.96 3.19 -5.27
CA ALA A 26 -18.19 2.51 -6.55
C ALA A 26 -16.90 2.44 -7.39
N PRO A 27 -16.69 1.39 -8.18
CA PRO A 27 -17.48 0.14 -8.26
C PRO A 27 -16.99 -0.97 -7.33
N PHE A 28 -16.02 -0.70 -6.45
CA PHE A 28 -15.24 -1.72 -5.74
C PHE A 28 -15.85 -2.17 -4.41
N CYS A 29 -16.89 -1.50 -3.93
CA CYS A 29 -17.51 -1.82 -2.66
C CYS A 29 -19.04 -1.81 -2.76
N GLU A 30 -19.64 -2.92 -2.41
CA GLU A 30 -21.09 -3.01 -2.17
C GLU A 30 -21.39 -2.43 -0.80
N VAL A 31 -22.35 -1.49 -0.73
CA VAL A 31 -22.84 -0.90 0.52
C VAL A 31 -24.27 -1.37 0.75
N VAL A 32 -24.52 -1.98 1.91
CA VAL A 32 -25.82 -2.59 2.25
C VAL A 32 -26.32 -2.02 3.56
N LEU A 33 -27.57 -1.59 3.57
CA LEU A 33 -28.29 -1.23 4.78
C LEU A 33 -29.32 -2.32 5.09
N HIS A 34 -29.25 -2.87 6.30
CA HIS A 34 -30.23 -3.81 6.84
C HIS A 34 -31.09 -3.13 7.90
N ASP A 35 -32.39 -3.41 7.85
CA ASP A 35 -33.36 -3.17 8.91
C ASP A 35 -33.41 -4.42 9.79
N LEU A 36 -32.90 -4.33 11.00
CA LEU A 36 -32.88 -5.47 11.94
C LEU A 36 -34.18 -5.62 12.73
N LEU A 37 -35.14 -4.70 12.56
CA LEU A 37 -36.49 -4.79 13.15
C LEU A 37 -37.44 -5.64 12.29
N ASP A 38 -37.04 -5.94 11.03
CA ASP A 38 -37.76 -6.83 10.12
C ASP A 38 -36.76 -7.86 9.54
N PRO A 39 -36.41 -8.90 10.32
CA PRO A 39 -35.34 -9.83 9.91
C PRO A 39 -35.67 -10.67 8.68
N ASP A 40 -36.95 -10.88 8.36
CA ASP A 40 -37.35 -11.63 7.18
C ASP A 40 -37.24 -10.83 5.89
N GLN A 41 -37.30 -9.49 5.97
CA GLN A 41 -37.14 -8.55 4.87
C GLN A 41 -36.09 -7.50 5.21
N ALA A 42 -34.96 -7.93 5.79
CA ALA A 42 -33.99 -7.03 6.39
C ALA A 42 -33.22 -6.15 5.39
N LEU A 43 -32.97 -6.58 4.15
CA LEU A 43 -32.21 -5.80 3.20
C LEU A 43 -33.01 -4.60 2.72
N LEU A 44 -32.74 -3.41 3.29
CA LEU A 44 -33.47 -2.17 3.02
C LEU A 44 -32.94 -1.43 1.81
N ALA A 45 -31.58 -1.36 1.66
CA ALA A 45 -30.93 -0.72 0.53
C ALA A 45 -29.62 -1.44 0.18
N ILE A 46 -29.28 -1.43 -1.12
CA ILE A 46 -28.05 -1.99 -1.64
C ILE A 46 -27.53 -1.09 -2.77
N HIS A 47 -26.26 -0.71 -2.68
CA HIS A 47 -25.55 0.10 -3.67
C HIS A 47 -24.37 -0.69 -4.21
N ASN A 48 -24.06 -0.54 -5.50
CA ASN A 48 -23.03 -1.33 -6.20
C ASN A 48 -23.23 -2.82 -5.95
N ASN A 49 -24.39 -3.34 -6.29
CA ASN A 49 -24.80 -4.70 -6.01
C ASN A 49 -23.86 -5.75 -6.62
N LEU A 50 -22.82 -6.12 -5.87
CA LEU A 50 -21.81 -7.11 -6.25
C LEU A 50 -22.21 -8.52 -5.85
N SER A 51 -23.09 -8.67 -4.87
CA SER A 51 -23.56 -9.96 -4.36
C SER A 51 -24.76 -10.54 -5.12
N GLY A 52 -25.43 -9.73 -5.95
CA GLY A 52 -26.66 -10.14 -6.64
C GLY A 52 -27.89 -10.26 -5.72
N ARG A 53 -27.80 -9.80 -4.46
CA ARG A 53 -28.94 -9.83 -3.51
C ARG A 53 -29.97 -8.78 -3.90
N SER A 54 -31.22 -9.01 -3.50
CA SER A 54 -32.32 -8.09 -3.74
C SER A 54 -32.82 -7.43 -2.46
N VAL A 55 -33.32 -6.20 -2.56
CA VAL A 55 -34.05 -5.53 -1.46
C VAL A 55 -35.16 -6.46 -1.00
N GLY A 56 -35.39 -6.55 0.31
CA GLY A 56 -36.31 -7.49 0.93
C GLY A 56 -35.69 -8.87 1.23
N ALA A 57 -34.39 -9.11 0.90
CA ALA A 57 -33.75 -10.35 1.32
C ALA A 57 -33.59 -10.41 2.86
N PRO A 58 -33.58 -11.61 3.46
CA PRO A 58 -33.52 -11.78 4.91
C PRO A 58 -32.17 -11.34 5.48
N ALA A 59 -32.13 -11.18 6.82
CA ALA A 59 -30.96 -10.85 7.59
C ALA A 59 -29.87 -11.93 7.45
N THR A 60 -28.61 -11.49 7.38
CA THR A 60 -27.43 -12.38 7.41
C THR A 60 -27.20 -12.96 8.81
N ALA A 61 -26.30 -13.95 8.93
CA ALA A 61 -25.94 -14.56 10.22
C ALA A 61 -25.51 -13.50 11.28
N ILE A 62 -24.73 -12.47 10.88
CA ILE A 62 -24.33 -11.37 11.78
C ILE A 62 -25.55 -10.53 12.19
N GLY A 63 -26.48 -10.28 11.27
CA GLY A 63 -27.75 -9.59 11.59
C GLY A 63 -28.56 -10.36 12.60
N GLN A 64 -28.72 -11.66 12.39
CA GLN A 64 -29.44 -12.57 13.31
C GLN A 64 -28.76 -12.62 14.69
N ALA A 65 -27.43 -12.69 14.75
CA ALA A 65 -26.70 -12.67 16.02
C ALA A 65 -26.93 -11.36 16.81
N ARG A 66 -27.01 -10.22 16.15
CA ARG A 66 -27.33 -8.93 16.81
C ARG A 66 -28.76 -8.84 17.31
N ILE A 67 -29.70 -9.44 16.56
CA ILE A 67 -31.10 -9.50 16.98
C ILE A 67 -31.25 -10.38 18.23
N ALA A 68 -30.52 -11.51 18.27
CA ALA A 68 -30.59 -12.47 19.37
C ALA A 68 -29.84 -11.98 20.63
N ASP A 69 -28.79 -11.22 20.49
CA ASP A 69 -27.98 -10.72 21.60
C ASP A 69 -27.65 -9.20 21.46
N PRO A 70 -28.33 -8.35 22.25
CA PRO A 70 -27.99 -6.93 22.30
C PRO A 70 -26.54 -6.63 22.74
N GLY A 71 -25.86 -7.56 23.40
CA GLY A 71 -24.44 -7.46 23.77
C GLY A 71 -23.47 -7.82 22.64
N TYR A 72 -23.95 -8.35 21.53
CA TYR A 72 -23.11 -8.69 20.38
C TYR A 72 -22.32 -7.48 19.87
N SER A 73 -21.14 -7.73 19.25
CA SER A 73 -20.25 -6.65 18.81
C SER A 73 -20.94 -5.67 17.85
N GLN A 74 -20.88 -4.40 18.20
CA GLN A 74 -21.45 -3.33 17.38
C GLN A 74 -20.63 -3.10 16.11
N ILE A 75 -19.31 -3.24 16.16
CA ILE A 75 -18.43 -3.08 15.01
C ILE A 75 -17.65 -4.36 14.77
N LEU A 76 -17.80 -4.92 13.58
CA LEU A 76 -16.95 -5.97 13.03
C LEU A 76 -16.29 -5.41 11.79
N ALA A 77 -14.98 -5.20 11.83
CA ALA A 77 -14.26 -4.54 10.75
C ALA A 77 -13.24 -5.47 10.09
N ASN A 78 -13.12 -5.35 8.75
CA ASN A 78 -12.09 -5.99 7.94
C ASN A 78 -12.05 -7.53 8.04
N TYR A 79 -13.19 -8.17 8.28
CA TYR A 79 -13.27 -9.63 8.31
C TYR A 79 -13.33 -10.22 6.89
N PRO A 80 -12.77 -11.43 6.70
CA PRO A 80 -12.87 -12.13 5.42
C PRO A 80 -14.29 -12.54 5.11
N ASN A 81 -14.70 -12.37 3.87
CA ASN A 81 -16.00 -12.79 3.36
C ASN A 81 -15.86 -13.27 1.91
N THR A 82 -16.93 -13.81 1.35
CA THR A 82 -16.97 -14.30 -0.02
C THR A 82 -18.30 -13.94 -0.64
N PHE A 83 -18.29 -13.41 -1.86
CA PHE A 83 -19.51 -13.22 -2.64
C PHE A 83 -20.08 -14.57 -3.11
N PRO A 84 -21.38 -14.64 -3.46
CA PRO A 84 -22.00 -15.90 -3.91
C PRO A 84 -21.33 -16.54 -5.13
N ASP A 85 -20.66 -15.76 -5.97
CA ASP A 85 -19.91 -16.20 -7.14
C ASP A 85 -18.47 -16.66 -6.83
N GLY A 86 -18.09 -16.70 -5.55
CA GLY A 86 -16.76 -17.14 -5.09
C GLY A 86 -15.70 -16.04 -5.03
N ARG A 87 -16.00 -14.80 -5.45
CA ARG A 87 -15.03 -13.69 -5.35
C ARG A 87 -14.73 -13.37 -3.89
N PRO A 88 -13.45 -13.15 -3.54
CA PRO A 88 -13.08 -12.81 -2.18
C PRO A 88 -13.48 -11.37 -1.84
N ALA A 89 -14.04 -11.20 -0.65
CA ALA A 89 -14.42 -9.90 -0.11
C ALA A 89 -13.73 -9.61 1.23
N LYS A 90 -13.57 -8.33 1.52
CA LYS A 90 -13.28 -7.80 2.85
C LYS A 90 -14.50 -7.04 3.32
N SER A 91 -15.09 -7.48 4.44
CA SER A 91 -16.34 -6.91 4.93
C SER A 91 -16.16 -6.17 6.24
N THR A 92 -16.98 -5.14 6.42
CA THR A 92 -17.18 -4.43 7.67
C THR A 92 -18.66 -4.32 7.92
N SER A 93 -19.11 -4.57 9.15
CA SER A 93 -20.50 -4.44 9.55
C SER A 93 -20.61 -3.61 10.82
N VAL A 94 -21.35 -2.52 10.76
CA VAL A 94 -21.64 -1.62 11.88
C VAL A 94 -23.09 -1.77 12.27
N GLY A 95 -23.34 -2.24 13.48
CA GLY A 95 -24.68 -2.29 14.05
C GLY A 95 -25.07 -0.96 14.68
N ILE A 96 -26.27 -0.53 14.47
CA ILE A 96 -26.81 0.72 14.99
C ILE A 96 -27.92 0.40 16.00
N LYS A 97 -27.83 0.99 17.20
CA LYS A 97 -28.79 0.81 18.28
C LYS A 97 -29.62 2.07 18.48
N ASP A 98 -30.84 1.89 18.96
CA ASP A 98 -31.66 2.97 19.48
C ASP A 98 -31.26 3.37 20.92
N SER A 99 -31.94 4.35 21.48
CA SER A 99 -31.73 4.83 22.86
C SER A 99 -32.01 3.79 23.95
N GLN A 100 -32.70 2.70 23.59
CA GLN A 100 -33.00 1.57 24.48
C GLN A 100 -31.93 0.47 24.39
N GLY A 101 -30.91 0.63 23.54
CA GLY A 101 -29.86 -0.34 23.32
C GLY A 101 -30.24 -1.52 22.42
N GLN A 102 -31.41 -1.47 21.76
CA GLN A 102 -31.83 -2.46 20.78
C GLN A 102 -31.18 -2.19 19.41
N TYR A 103 -30.70 -3.23 18.75
CA TYR A 103 -30.25 -3.11 17.37
C TYR A 103 -31.41 -2.81 16.42
N VAL A 104 -31.31 -1.69 15.72
CA VAL A 104 -32.29 -1.20 14.73
C VAL A 104 -31.84 -1.51 13.32
N ALA A 105 -30.54 -1.35 13.04
CA ALA A 105 -30.01 -1.48 11.71
C ALA A 105 -28.59 -2.07 11.71
N ALA A 106 -28.13 -2.48 10.52
CA ALA A 106 -26.74 -2.76 10.25
C ALA A 106 -26.34 -2.15 8.91
N LEU A 107 -25.28 -1.31 8.91
CA LEU A 107 -24.63 -0.82 7.72
C LEU A 107 -23.43 -1.71 7.42
N CYS A 108 -23.41 -2.30 6.22
CA CYS A 108 -22.36 -3.22 5.79
C CYS A 108 -21.63 -2.70 4.56
N LEU A 109 -20.32 -2.89 4.55
CA LEU A 109 -19.42 -2.61 3.42
C LEU A 109 -18.78 -3.93 3.00
N ASN A 110 -18.89 -4.28 1.73
CA ASN A 110 -18.30 -5.49 1.15
C ASN A 110 -17.38 -5.08 0.00
N VAL A 111 -16.08 -5.01 0.27
CA VAL A 111 -15.06 -4.62 -0.73
C VAL A 111 -14.65 -5.84 -1.54
N ASP A 112 -14.80 -5.79 -2.86
CA ASP A 112 -14.31 -6.83 -3.77
C ASP A 112 -12.77 -6.77 -3.83
N LEU A 113 -12.12 -7.87 -3.45
CA LEU A 113 -10.66 -7.96 -3.44
C LEU A 113 -10.07 -8.50 -4.74
N SER A 114 -10.87 -8.89 -5.72
CA SER A 114 -10.39 -9.58 -6.94
C SER A 114 -9.39 -8.73 -7.71
N VAL A 115 -9.73 -7.48 -7.99
CA VAL A 115 -8.85 -6.55 -8.73
C VAL A 115 -7.58 -6.26 -7.94
N PHE A 116 -7.70 -6.00 -6.64
CA PHE A 116 -6.54 -5.69 -5.78
C PHE A 116 -5.58 -6.87 -5.66
N ARG A 117 -6.09 -8.10 -5.55
CA ARG A 117 -5.28 -9.33 -5.53
C ARG A 117 -4.56 -9.54 -6.86
N SER A 118 -5.24 -9.33 -7.98
CA SER A 118 -4.64 -9.45 -9.32
C SER A 118 -3.52 -8.43 -9.52
N LEU A 119 -3.74 -7.16 -9.17
CA LEU A 119 -2.72 -6.12 -9.23
C LEU A 119 -1.53 -6.44 -8.34
N ASN A 120 -1.77 -6.90 -7.11
CA ASN A 120 -0.70 -7.30 -6.21
C ASN A 120 0.11 -8.47 -6.77
N ALA A 121 -0.54 -9.48 -7.35
CA ALA A 121 0.14 -10.60 -7.99
C ALA A 121 1.01 -10.15 -9.18
N MET A 122 0.50 -9.26 -10.03
CA MET A 122 1.26 -8.67 -11.14
C MET A 122 2.50 -7.90 -10.65
N LEU A 123 2.34 -7.06 -9.63
CA LEU A 123 3.44 -6.29 -9.04
C LEU A 123 4.49 -7.21 -8.41
N THR A 124 4.05 -8.25 -7.69
CA THR A 124 4.94 -9.26 -7.10
C THR A 124 5.73 -9.99 -8.17
N GLN A 125 5.06 -10.43 -9.25
CA GLN A 125 5.71 -11.12 -10.36
C GLN A 125 6.68 -10.20 -11.10
N PHE A 126 6.30 -8.96 -11.37
CA PHE A 126 7.15 -7.99 -12.08
C PHE A 126 8.40 -7.60 -11.27
N SER A 127 8.27 -7.50 -9.96
CA SER A 127 9.38 -7.15 -9.06
C SER A 127 10.22 -8.34 -8.60
N ALA A 128 9.83 -9.56 -8.97
CA ALA A 128 10.57 -10.76 -8.58
C ALA A 128 11.96 -10.77 -9.23
N VAL A 129 12.98 -11.04 -8.41
CA VAL A 129 14.37 -11.23 -8.84
C VAL A 129 14.79 -12.64 -8.43
N ASP A 130 15.41 -13.37 -9.36
CA ASP A 130 15.99 -14.66 -9.04
C ASP A 130 17.32 -14.48 -8.29
N HIS A 131 17.26 -14.61 -6.98
CA HIS A 131 18.43 -14.53 -6.10
C HIS A 131 19.34 -15.77 -6.16
N ALA A 132 18.89 -16.87 -6.78
CA ALA A 132 19.71 -18.06 -7.03
C ALA A 132 20.58 -17.92 -8.28
N ALA A 133 20.32 -16.91 -9.10
CA ALA A 133 21.15 -16.62 -10.26
C ALA A 133 22.59 -16.29 -9.82
N SER A 134 23.56 -17.00 -10.42
CA SER A 134 25.00 -16.76 -10.16
C SER A 134 25.53 -15.44 -10.73
N VAL A 135 24.75 -14.81 -11.62
CA VAL A 135 25.11 -13.55 -12.27
C VAL A 135 24.73 -12.38 -11.38
N ARG A 136 25.74 -11.56 -11.05
CA ARG A 136 25.54 -10.26 -10.42
C ARG A 136 26.17 -9.21 -11.33
N GLU A 137 25.35 -8.30 -11.82
CA GLU A 137 25.78 -7.23 -12.70
C GLU A 137 25.44 -5.87 -12.09
N THR A 138 26.25 -4.89 -12.38
CA THR A 138 25.99 -3.48 -12.09
C THR A 138 25.92 -2.70 -13.40
N LEU A 139 24.98 -1.77 -13.52
CA LEU A 139 24.88 -0.85 -14.66
C LEU A 139 25.99 0.23 -14.64
N ALA A 140 26.85 0.25 -13.61
CA ALA A 140 28.03 1.09 -13.60
C ALA A 140 29.02 0.63 -14.67
N PRO A 141 29.80 1.55 -15.28
CA PRO A 141 30.87 1.15 -16.24
C PRO A 141 31.82 0.14 -15.61
N ALA A 142 32.26 -0.85 -16.41
CA ALA A 142 33.26 -1.82 -15.98
C ALA A 142 34.47 -1.07 -15.38
N GLY A 143 34.93 -1.48 -14.21
CA GLY A 143 36.03 -0.79 -13.50
C GLY A 143 35.57 0.34 -12.57
N ALA A 144 34.32 0.77 -12.58
CA ALA A 144 33.84 1.84 -11.72
C ALA A 144 34.04 1.52 -10.23
N ASP A 145 33.76 0.27 -9.84
CA ASP A 145 33.92 -0.17 -8.45
C ASP A 145 35.38 -0.22 -8.02
N ALA A 146 36.30 -0.54 -8.94
CA ALA A 146 37.75 -0.47 -8.69
C ALA A 146 38.21 0.98 -8.42
N ILE A 147 37.65 1.94 -9.16
CA ILE A 147 37.93 3.36 -8.91
C ILE A 147 37.42 3.77 -7.54
N ARG A 148 36.15 3.45 -7.20
CA ARG A 148 35.54 3.79 -5.91
C ARG A 148 36.34 3.17 -4.75
N ALA A 149 36.63 1.87 -4.84
CA ALA A 149 37.37 1.14 -3.80
C ALA A 149 38.79 1.77 -3.61
N ARG A 150 39.45 2.17 -4.68
CA ARG A 150 40.75 2.83 -4.59
C ARG A 150 40.67 4.20 -3.93
N ILE A 151 39.61 4.98 -4.21
CA ILE A 151 39.38 6.28 -3.56
C ILE A 151 39.12 6.08 -2.07
N ASP A 152 38.26 5.09 -1.71
CA ASP A 152 37.94 4.79 -0.30
C ASP A 152 39.20 4.34 0.48
N GLN A 153 40.03 3.46 -0.12
CA GLN A 153 41.30 3.04 0.47
C GLN A 153 42.27 4.19 0.64
N PHE A 154 42.35 5.09 -0.33
CA PHE A 154 43.19 6.28 -0.26
C PHE A 154 42.78 7.19 0.91
N ALA A 155 41.47 7.51 0.99
CA ALA A 155 40.93 8.34 2.06
C ALA A 155 41.10 7.69 3.46
N ALA A 156 40.91 6.38 3.56
CA ALA A 156 41.10 5.63 4.81
C ALA A 156 42.55 5.70 5.30
N ARG A 157 43.58 5.63 4.41
CA ARG A 157 44.98 5.79 4.79
C ARG A 157 45.29 7.17 5.40
N LEU A 158 44.52 8.19 5.03
CA LEU A 158 44.60 9.54 5.58
C LEU A 158 43.65 9.77 6.76
N SER A 159 43.03 8.72 7.26
CA SER A 159 42.03 8.78 8.35
C SER A 159 40.92 9.81 8.06
N THR A 160 40.47 9.89 6.79
CA THR A 160 39.44 10.81 6.33
C THR A 160 38.42 10.12 5.43
N THR A 161 37.46 10.87 4.91
CA THR A 161 36.46 10.37 3.94
C THR A 161 36.78 10.94 2.53
N PRO A 162 36.33 10.26 1.44
CA PRO A 162 36.52 10.74 0.08
C PRO A 162 36.09 12.19 -0.14
N ARG A 163 34.97 12.59 0.46
CA ARG A 163 34.41 13.95 0.30
C ARG A 163 35.17 15.02 1.08
N ALA A 164 35.96 14.65 2.07
CA ALA A 164 36.73 15.57 2.88
C ALA A 164 38.18 15.76 2.38
N LEU A 165 38.59 15.07 1.30
CA LEU A 165 39.93 15.22 0.71
C LEU A 165 40.20 16.65 0.22
N LYS A 166 41.31 17.22 0.66
CA LYS A 166 41.81 18.54 0.24
C LYS A 166 42.39 18.50 -1.17
N ALA A 167 42.60 19.65 -1.78
CA ALA A 167 43.07 19.76 -3.16
C ALA A 167 44.36 18.96 -3.42
N ASP A 168 45.34 19.06 -2.53
CA ASP A 168 46.63 18.37 -2.71
C ASP A 168 46.51 16.85 -2.52
N GLU A 169 45.62 16.42 -1.61
CA GLU A 169 45.29 15.00 -1.41
C GLU A 169 44.57 14.43 -2.63
N ARG A 170 43.64 15.19 -3.25
CA ARG A 170 42.99 14.79 -4.50
C ARG A 170 43.95 14.68 -5.66
N LYS A 171 44.94 15.57 -5.76
CA LYS A 171 46.03 15.47 -6.77
C LYS A 171 46.85 14.18 -6.58
N ALA A 172 47.20 13.85 -5.35
CA ALA A 172 47.93 12.61 -5.04
C ALA A 172 47.07 11.37 -5.38
N LEU A 173 45.77 11.36 -5.04
CA LEU A 173 44.82 10.32 -5.41
C LEU A 173 44.73 10.14 -6.93
N LEU A 174 44.63 11.23 -7.69
CA LEU A 174 44.53 11.18 -9.16
C LEU A 174 45.79 10.62 -9.83
N ARG A 175 46.96 10.90 -9.28
CA ARG A 175 48.20 10.23 -9.71
C ARG A 175 48.17 8.73 -9.43
N GLU A 176 47.74 8.32 -8.22
CA GLU A 176 47.61 6.91 -7.87
C GLU A 176 46.63 6.17 -8.77
N LEU A 177 45.49 6.80 -9.12
CA LEU A 177 44.54 6.23 -10.07
C LEU A 177 45.13 6.07 -11.47
N LYS A 178 45.93 7.04 -11.92
CA LYS A 178 46.62 6.98 -13.20
C LYS A 178 47.69 5.89 -13.21
N ASP A 179 48.48 5.80 -12.16
CA ASP A 179 49.54 4.79 -12.03
C ASP A 179 48.95 3.35 -11.99
N ALA A 180 47.73 3.23 -11.48
CA ALA A 180 46.94 1.98 -11.49
C ALA A 180 46.18 1.72 -12.81
N GLY A 181 46.30 2.61 -13.82
CA GLY A 181 45.57 2.50 -15.10
C GLY A 181 44.07 2.73 -15.01
N LEU A 182 43.59 3.17 -13.87
CA LEU A 182 42.14 3.35 -13.63
C LEU A 182 41.58 4.64 -14.27
N ASP A 183 42.45 5.56 -14.69
CA ASP A 183 42.09 6.75 -15.48
C ASP A 183 41.62 6.39 -16.90
N GLN A 184 41.98 5.20 -17.43
CA GLN A 184 41.56 4.69 -18.73
C GLN A 184 40.15 4.08 -18.72
N VAL A 185 39.58 3.89 -17.56
CA VAL A 185 38.19 3.39 -17.46
C VAL A 185 37.23 4.40 -18.08
N ARG A 186 36.31 3.94 -18.90
CA ARG A 186 35.29 4.79 -19.52
C ARG A 186 34.61 5.66 -18.46
N ARG A 187 34.63 6.98 -18.65
CA ARG A 187 34.06 7.98 -17.72
C ARG A 187 34.72 7.99 -16.33
N ALA A 188 35.98 7.59 -16.22
CA ALA A 188 36.70 7.57 -14.94
C ALA A 188 36.59 8.91 -14.17
N MET A 189 36.81 10.05 -14.85
CA MET A 189 36.75 11.36 -14.21
C MET A 189 35.33 11.73 -13.72
N ASP A 190 34.27 11.20 -14.35
CA ASP A 190 32.90 11.38 -13.88
C ASP A 190 32.65 10.57 -12.60
N ILE A 191 33.17 9.35 -12.55
CA ILE A 191 33.08 8.46 -11.37
C ILE A 191 33.84 9.08 -10.20
N VAL A 192 35.05 9.58 -10.42
CA VAL A 192 35.86 10.28 -9.41
C VAL A 192 35.11 11.51 -8.90
N ALA A 193 34.60 12.36 -9.79
CA ALA A 193 33.91 13.59 -9.45
C ALA A 193 32.65 13.28 -8.55
N ALA A 194 31.86 12.29 -8.95
CA ALA A 194 30.69 11.87 -8.22
C ALA A 194 31.03 11.31 -6.82
N HIS A 195 32.07 10.46 -6.72
CA HIS A 195 32.46 9.83 -5.46
C HIS A 195 33.07 10.83 -4.46
N LEU A 196 33.86 11.78 -4.97
CA LEU A 196 34.44 12.90 -4.18
C LEU A 196 33.45 14.03 -3.89
N ASN A 197 32.25 14.00 -4.54
CA ASN A 197 31.28 15.08 -4.51
C ASN A 197 31.83 16.44 -4.92
N VAL A 198 32.61 16.45 -5.99
CA VAL A 198 33.17 17.67 -6.60
C VAL A 198 32.76 17.79 -8.06
N SER A 199 32.94 18.98 -8.66
CA SER A 199 32.66 19.14 -10.08
C SER A 199 33.71 18.43 -10.97
N ARG A 200 33.31 18.00 -12.17
CA ARG A 200 34.25 17.49 -13.18
C ARG A 200 35.40 18.47 -13.44
N ALA A 201 35.09 19.77 -13.52
CA ALA A 201 36.11 20.81 -13.74
C ALA A 201 37.16 20.82 -12.62
N THR A 202 36.76 20.58 -11.36
CA THR A 202 37.65 20.43 -10.22
C THR A 202 38.61 19.24 -10.41
N VAL A 203 38.04 18.06 -10.78
CA VAL A 203 38.87 16.86 -11.00
C VAL A 203 39.89 17.08 -12.11
N TYR A 204 39.47 17.63 -13.25
CA TYR A 204 40.40 17.93 -14.35
C TYR A 204 41.45 18.98 -13.99
N LYS A 205 41.10 19.95 -13.13
CA LYS A 205 42.09 20.94 -12.62
C LYS A 205 43.10 20.26 -11.70
N ASP A 206 42.65 19.37 -10.83
CA ASP A 206 43.49 18.66 -9.86
C ASP A 206 44.35 17.56 -10.54
N ALA A 207 43.95 17.08 -11.73
CA ALA A 207 44.70 16.08 -12.53
C ALA A 207 45.85 16.68 -13.38
N ARG A 208 45.94 17.98 -13.49
CA ARG A 208 47.02 18.71 -14.19
C ARG A 208 48.22 18.88 -13.26
#